data_ddf6a229b9ce333e4ccea3e4b83f5a47
#
_entry.id   ddf6a229b9ce333e4ccea3e4b83f5a47
#
_cell.length_a   1.000
_cell.length_b   1.000
_cell.length_c   1.000
_cell.angle_alpha   90.00
_cell.angle_beta   90.00
_cell.angle_gamma   90.00
#
_symmetry.space_group_name_H-M   'P 1'
#
loop_
_entity.id
_entity.type
_entity.pdbx_description
1 polymer ?
#
loop_
_entity_poly.entity_id
_entity_poly.type
_entity_poly.pdbx_seq_one_letter_code
_entity_poly.pdbx_strand_id
1 'polypeptide(L)'
;MNIGGEKVRSERLLLANVEDGKNMMSADSIRFLVLHCSATRRNQDYSVEQLRRDHKARGFYDIGYHFYIRKDGTMTQHRKLLEVGAHARPYNRCSIGICYEGGLNEEGRACNTITPQQFERIQELLAVLKKLFPKAKILGHRDLPGTTPKECPCCNASELFGK
;
A
#
# COMPACT_ATOMS: atom_id res chain seq x y z
N MET A 1 4.01 -12.88 2.66
CA MET A 1 3.33 -13.25 3.92
C MET A 1 1.90 -12.77 3.86
N ASN A 2 0.98 -13.63 4.23
CA ASN A 2 -0.44 -13.26 4.33
C ASN A 2 -0.76 -12.96 5.79
N ILE A 3 -1.17 -11.74 6.08
CA ILE A 3 -1.61 -11.36 7.42
C ILE A 3 -3.10 -10.99 7.43
N GLY A 4 -3.81 -11.35 6.34
CA GLY A 4 -5.22 -10.99 6.17
C GLY A 4 -6.17 -11.65 7.12
N GLY A 5 -5.96 -12.92 7.47
CA GLY A 5 -6.81 -13.66 8.42
C GLY A 5 -6.51 -13.36 9.87
N GLU A 6 -5.46 -12.62 10.13
CA GLU A 6 -4.99 -12.31 11.48
C GLU A 6 -4.77 -10.81 11.61
N LYS A 7 -4.89 -10.32 12.81
CA LYS A 7 -4.49 -8.95 13.07
C LYS A 7 -2.99 -8.82 12.82
N VAL A 8 -2.56 -7.64 12.41
CA VAL A 8 -1.15 -7.30 12.38
C VAL A 8 -0.71 -7.22 13.84
N ARG A 9 -0.33 -8.35 14.38
CA ARG A 9 -0.15 -8.52 15.83
C ARG A 9 1.27 -8.38 16.30
N SER A 10 2.23 -8.34 15.37
CA SER A 10 3.61 -8.33 15.78
C SER A 10 4.45 -7.40 14.93
N GLU A 11 4.73 -6.25 15.50
CA GLU A 11 5.68 -5.30 14.95
C GLU A 11 7.04 -5.96 14.77
N ARG A 12 7.42 -6.82 15.71
CA ARG A 12 8.67 -7.55 15.67
C ARG A 12 8.77 -8.48 14.46
N LEU A 13 7.65 -9.14 14.10
CA LEU A 13 7.63 -10.00 12.91
C LEU A 13 7.84 -9.21 11.63
N LEU A 14 7.25 -8.02 11.53
CA LEU A 14 7.44 -7.18 10.36
C LEU A 14 8.90 -6.72 10.25
N LEU A 15 9.51 -6.32 11.36
CA LEU A 15 10.90 -5.88 11.37
C LEU A 15 11.90 -7.02 11.27
N ALA A 16 11.50 -8.24 11.64
CA ALA A 16 12.40 -9.40 11.56
C ALA A 16 12.84 -9.73 10.14
N ASN A 17 12.15 -9.19 9.14
CA ASN A 17 12.50 -9.38 7.74
C ASN A 17 13.43 -8.29 7.20
N VAL A 18 13.95 -7.44 8.07
CA VAL A 18 14.87 -6.38 7.66
C VAL A 18 16.26 -6.98 7.41
N GLU A 19 16.82 -6.65 6.27
CA GLU A 19 18.17 -7.00 5.90
C GLU A 19 18.85 -5.75 5.35
N ASP A 20 20.08 -5.55 5.70
CA ASP A 20 20.87 -4.47 5.12
C ASP A 20 21.18 -4.79 3.68
N GLY A 21 21.16 -3.77 2.84
CA GLY A 21 21.48 -3.93 1.44
C GLY A 21 21.07 -2.74 0.62
N LYS A 22 21.46 -2.83 -0.64
CA LYS A 22 21.28 -1.74 -1.60
C LYS A 22 19.81 -1.38 -1.85
N ASN A 23 18.92 -2.33 -1.66
CA ASN A 23 17.47 -2.12 -1.85
C ASN A 23 16.72 -1.92 -0.54
N MET A 24 17.44 -1.61 0.54
CA MET A 24 16.83 -1.44 1.85
C MET A 24 16.83 0.01 2.30
N MET A 25 15.82 0.37 3.07
CA MET A 25 15.68 1.68 3.72
C MET A 25 16.06 1.53 5.19
N SER A 26 16.43 2.63 5.84
CA SER A 26 16.50 2.63 7.31
C SER A 26 15.12 2.97 7.87
N ALA A 27 14.82 2.50 9.08
CA ALA A 27 13.56 2.82 9.74
C ALA A 27 13.37 4.33 9.90
N ASP A 28 14.45 5.05 10.19
CA ASP A 28 14.41 6.50 10.39
C ASP A 28 14.13 7.27 9.11
N SER A 29 14.33 6.66 7.94
CA SER A 29 14.12 7.33 6.66
C SER A 29 12.67 7.29 6.19
N ILE A 30 11.78 6.53 6.87
CA ILE A 30 10.39 6.39 6.45
C ILE A 30 9.62 7.65 6.83
N ARG A 31 9.23 8.41 5.81
CA ARG A 31 8.52 9.67 5.97
C ARG A 31 7.05 9.58 5.61
N PHE A 32 6.67 8.60 4.79
CA PHE A 32 5.31 8.51 4.26
C PHE A 32 4.80 7.07 4.28
N LEU A 33 3.53 6.92 4.64
CA LEU A 33 2.76 5.70 4.45
C LEU A 33 1.74 6.05 3.36
N VAL A 34 1.93 5.49 2.18
CA VAL A 34 1.24 5.95 0.96
C VAL A 34 0.16 4.96 0.56
N LEU A 35 -1.09 5.42 0.55
CA LEU A 35 -2.22 4.62 0.08
C LEU A 35 -2.35 4.78 -1.44
N HIS A 36 -2.53 3.63 -2.11
CA HIS A 36 -2.81 3.53 -3.53
C HIS A 36 -4.09 2.73 -3.76
N CYS A 37 -4.61 2.79 -4.96
CA CYS A 37 -5.62 1.86 -5.45
C CYS A 37 -5.10 1.14 -6.68
N SER A 38 -5.66 -0.02 -6.97
CA SER A 38 -5.30 -0.78 -8.18
C SER A 38 -5.84 -0.14 -9.47
N ALA A 39 -6.74 0.83 -9.33
CA ALA A 39 -7.43 1.46 -10.46
C ALA A 39 -8.18 0.42 -11.29
N THR A 40 -8.92 -0.43 -10.61
CA THR A 40 -9.77 -1.45 -11.22
C THR A 40 -11.23 -1.25 -10.79
N ARG A 41 -12.16 -1.75 -11.60
CA ARG A 41 -13.59 -1.57 -11.36
C ARG A 41 -14.04 -2.38 -10.16
N ARG A 42 -14.99 -1.81 -9.38
CA ARG A 42 -15.50 -2.47 -8.17
C ARG A 42 -16.18 -3.81 -8.44
N ASN A 43 -16.70 -4.01 -9.65
CA ASN A 43 -17.35 -5.26 -10.05
C ASN A 43 -16.41 -6.23 -10.78
N GLN A 44 -15.11 -5.96 -10.74
CA GLN A 44 -14.08 -6.77 -11.38
C GLN A 44 -13.10 -7.24 -10.29
N ASP A 45 -12.71 -8.52 -10.37
CA ASP A 45 -11.67 -9.02 -9.49
C ASP A 45 -10.29 -8.72 -10.06
N TYR A 46 -9.38 -8.33 -9.18
CA TYR A 46 -7.99 -8.10 -9.56
C TYR A 46 -7.09 -8.87 -8.61
N SER A 47 -6.77 -10.10 -9.00
CA SER A 47 -6.04 -11.02 -8.12
C SER A 47 -4.60 -10.59 -7.90
N VAL A 48 -3.99 -11.15 -6.85
CA VAL A 48 -2.57 -10.95 -6.57
C VAL A 48 -1.73 -11.36 -7.79
N GLU A 49 -2.07 -12.47 -8.42
CA GLU A 49 -1.35 -12.99 -9.59
C GLU A 49 -1.44 -12.03 -10.78
N GLN A 50 -2.61 -11.42 -10.98
CA GLN A 50 -2.79 -10.45 -12.06
C GLN A 50 -1.96 -9.19 -11.78
N LEU A 51 -2.00 -8.70 -10.55
CA LEU A 51 -1.20 -7.55 -10.14
C LEU A 51 0.29 -7.83 -10.35
N ARG A 52 0.74 -9.02 -9.96
CA ARG A 52 2.15 -9.42 -10.14
C ARG A 52 2.54 -9.44 -11.60
N ARG A 53 1.71 -10.03 -12.45
CA ARG A 53 1.99 -10.07 -13.89
C ARG A 53 2.09 -8.66 -14.49
N ASP A 54 1.18 -7.78 -14.09
CA ASP A 54 1.16 -6.42 -14.61
C ASP A 54 2.41 -5.65 -14.16
N HIS A 55 2.83 -5.81 -12.91
CA HIS A 55 4.02 -5.14 -12.43
C HIS A 55 5.30 -5.70 -13.06
N LYS A 56 5.38 -7.02 -13.23
CA LYS A 56 6.52 -7.63 -13.93
C LYS A 56 6.59 -7.20 -15.40
N ALA A 57 5.45 -7.03 -16.03
CA ALA A 57 5.40 -6.51 -17.42
C ALA A 57 5.92 -5.08 -17.51
N ARG A 58 5.84 -4.31 -16.42
CA ARG A 58 6.40 -2.97 -16.33
C ARG A 58 7.89 -2.95 -15.98
N GLY A 59 8.50 -4.11 -15.79
CA GLY A 59 9.92 -4.23 -15.47
C GLY A 59 10.25 -4.37 -13.98
N PHE A 60 9.25 -4.49 -13.13
CA PHE A 60 9.47 -4.71 -11.71
C PHE A 60 9.82 -6.18 -11.45
N TYR A 61 10.68 -6.44 -10.46
CA TYR A 61 11.02 -7.83 -10.12
C TYR A 61 9.88 -8.53 -9.36
N ASP A 62 8.99 -7.78 -8.73
CA ASP A 62 7.78 -8.28 -8.08
C ASP A 62 6.81 -7.10 -7.90
N ILE A 63 5.66 -7.34 -7.26
CA ILE A 63 4.70 -6.30 -6.94
C ILE A 63 5.39 -5.14 -6.23
N GLY A 64 5.12 -3.92 -6.67
CA GLY A 64 5.81 -2.72 -6.18
C GLY A 64 5.31 -2.21 -4.84
N TYR A 65 4.12 -2.65 -4.40
CA TYR A 65 3.58 -2.28 -3.10
C TYR A 65 4.12 -3.21 -2.01
N HIS A 66 4.21 -2.70 -0.80
CA HIS A 66 4.53 -3.55 0.35
C HIS A 66 3.34 -4.41 0.73
N PHE A 67 2.13 -3.86 0.66
CA PHE A 67 0.89 -4.56 1.03
C PHE A 67 -0.18 -4.36 -0.03
N TYR A 68 -0.97 -5.43 -0.25
CA TYR A 68 -2.12 -5.38 -1.15
C TYR A 68 -3.34 -5.93 -0.41
N ILE A 69 -4.45 -5.18 -0.43
CA ILE A 69 -5.66 -5.50 0.34
C ILE A 69 -6.81 -5.69 -0.63
N ARG A 70 -7.32 -6.93 -0.70
CA ARG A 70 -8.42 -7.32 -1.59
C ARG A 70 -9.75 -6.78 -1.05
N LYS A 71 -10.78 -6.82 -1.90
CA LYS A 71 -12.13 -6.31 -1.55
C LYS A 71 -12.70 -6.93 -0.28
N ASP A 72 -12.39 -8.19 0.00
CA ASP A 72 -12.86 -8.88 1.20
C ASP A 72 -12.02 -8.60 2.44
N GLY A 73 -11.02 -7.74 2.33
CA GLY A 73 -10.11 -7.40 3.43
C GLY A 73 -8.90 -8.29 3.54
N THR A 74 -8.77 -9.32 2.70
CA THR A 74 -7.58 -10.17 2.69
C THR A 74 -6.36 -9.35 2.31
N MET A 75 -5.31 -9.43 3.14
CA MET A 75 -4.09 -8.66 2.92
C MET A 75 -2.90 -9.58 2.70
N THR A 76 -2.07 -9.24 1.70
CA THR A 76 -0.83 -9.94 1.41
C THR A 76 0.32 -8.95 1.44
N GLN A 77 1.50 -9.43 1.86
CA GLN A 77 2.73 -8.65 1.90
C GLN A 77 3.66 -9.12 0.79
N HIS A 78 4.19 -8.19 0.00
CA HIS A 78 4.98 -8.51 -1.19
C HIS A 78 6.40 -7.98 -1.15
N ARG A 79 6.68 -7.07 -0.24
CA ARG A 79 8.03 -6.58 0.01
C ARG A 79 8.28 -6.58 1.50
N LYS A 80 9.52 -6.85 1.88
CA LYS A 80 9.93 -6.71 3.28
C LYS A 80 9.69 -5.28 3.71
N LEU A 81 9.40 -5.06 4.98
CA LEU A 81 8.92 -3.77 5.45
C LEU A 81 9.88 -2.63 5.08
N LEU A 82 11.17 -2.81 5.25
CA LEU A 82 12.15 -1.80 4.89
C LEU A 82 12.78 -2.00 3.51
N GLU A 83 12.25 -2.93 2.72
CA GLU A 83 12.64 -3.07 1.32
C GLU A 83 12.08 -1.91 0.51
N VAL A 84 12.89 -1.33 -0.36
CA VAL A 84 12.46 -0.21 -1.21
C VAL A 84 11.38 -0.71 -2.17
N GLY A 85 10.24 -0.03 -2.19
CA GLY A 85 9.14 -0.35 -3.09
C GLY A 85 9.32 0.25 -4.48
N ALA A 86 8.31 0.02 -5.32
CA ALA A 86 8.23 0.62 -6.66
C ALA A 86 6.79 1.10 -6.84
N HIS A 87 6.42 2.21 -6.17
CA HIS A 87 5.03 2.64 -6.10
C HIS A 87 4.82 4.15 -6.14
N ALA A 88 5.84 4.96 -5.83
CA ALA A 88 5.66 6.41 -5.70
C ALA A 88 6.96 7.17 -5.99
N ARG A 89 7.54 6.94 -7.17
CA ARG A 89 8.76 7.65 -7.56
C ARG A 89 8.53 9.17 -7.53
N PRO A 90 9.41 9.97 -6.90
CA PRO A 90 10.73 9.66 -6.39
C PRO A 90 10.79 9.31 -4.88
N TYR A 91 9.68 8.93 -4.27
CA TYR A 91 9.57 8.71 -2.82
C TYR A 91 9.74 7.25 -2.40
N ASN A 92 10.12 6.36 -3.32
CA ASN A 92 10.22 4.93 -3.02
C ASN A 92 11.17 4.62 -1.87
N ARG A 93 12.23 5.41 -1.68
CA ARG A 93 13.23 5.14 -0.64
C ARG A 93 12.89 5.74 0.72
N CYS A 94 11.74 6.39 0.84
CA CYS A 94 11.32 6.99 2.12
C CYS A 94 9.85 6.73 2.43
N SER A 95 9.26 5.67 1.85
CA SER A 95 7.84 5.41 2.01
C SER A 95 7.52 3.92 1.98
N ILE A 96 6.35 3.59 2.54
CA ILE A 96 5.76 2.25 2.47
C ILE A 96 4.48 2.39 1.66
N GLY A 97 4.33 1.54 0.65
CA GLY A 97 3.18 1.55 -0.25
C GLY A 97 2.13 0.51 0.14
N ILE A 98 0.89 0.95 0.27
CA ILE A 98 -0.26 0.12 0.60
C ILE A 98 -1.28 0.33 -0.49
N CYS A 99 -1.71 -0.75 -1.15
CA CYS A 99 -2.67 -0.67 -2.25
C CYS A 99 -3.95 -1.43 -1.89
N TYR A 100 -5.12 -0.83 -2.16
CA TYR A 100 -6.37 -1.55 -2.07
C TYR A 100 -6.92 -1.86 -3.46
N GLU A 101 -7.58 -3.00 -3.57
CA GLU A 101 -8.21 -3.44 -4.82
C GLU A 101 -9.45 -2.58 -5.09
N GLY A 102 -9.48 -1.86 -6.21
CA GLY A 102 -10.59 -1.00 -6.59
C GLY A 102 -10.14 0.38 -7.07
N GLY A 103 -10.95 1.38 -6.77
CA GLY A 103 -10.69 2.77 -7.13
C GLY A 103 -11.50 3.25 -8.33
N LEU A 104 -12.22 2.35 -9.03
CA LEU A 104 -13.10 2.72 -10.13
C LEU A 104 -14.49 2.15 -9.91
N ASN A 105 -15.52 2.91 -10.30
CA ASN A 105 -16.90 2.40 -10.30
C ASN A 105 -17.12 1.44 -11.47
N GLU A 106 -18.36 0.96 -11.65
CA GLU A 106 -18.69 -0.01 -12.69
C GLU A 106 -18.47 0.54 -14.09
N GLU A 107 -18.52 1.87 -14.27
CA GLU A 107 -18.28 2.54 -15.53
C GLU A 107 -16.81 2.90 -15.76
N GLY A 108 -15.93 2.56 -14.81
CA GLY A 108 -14.50 2.84 -14.96
C GLY A 108 -14.08 4.24 -14.55
N ARG A 109 -14.93 4.95 -13.79
CA ARG A 109 -14.61 6.30 -13.30
C ARG A 109 -14.03 6.24 -11.90
N ALA A 110 -13.11 7.15 -11.61
CA ALA A 110 -12.51 7.26 -10.28
C ALA A 110 -13.59 7.44 -9.21
N CYS A 111 -13.49 6.61 -8.17
CA CYS A 111 -14.50 6.57 -7.11
C CYS A 111 -13.88 5.92 -5.88
N ASN A 112 -14.28 6.37 -4.70
CA ASN A 112 -13.89 5.67 -3.47
C ASN A 112 -14.71 4.38 -3.37
N THR A 113 -14.07 3.26 -3.69
CA THR A 113 -14.69 1.93 -3.65
C THR A 113 -14.25 1.11 -2.44
N ILE A 114 -13.61 1.74 -1.45
CA ILE A 114 -13.11 1.02 -0.27
C ILE A 114 -14.29 0.33 0.41
N THR A 115 -14.20 -1.01 0.55
CA THR A 115 -15.22 -1.78 1.26
C THR A 115 -15.04 -1.63 2.78
N PRO A 116 -16.07 -1.93 3.58
CA PRO A 116 -15.91 -1.93 5.03
C PRO A 116 -14.77 -2.84 5.50
N GLN A 117 -14.59 -4.00 4.87
CA GLN A 117 -13.53 -4.94 5.19
C GLN A 117 -12.14 -4.37 4.86
N GLN A 118 -12.03 -3.68 3.74
CA GLN A 118 -10.78 -3.00 3.37
C GLN A 118 -10.48 -1.86 4.35
N PHE A 119 -11.50 -1.06 4.68
CA PHE A 119 -11.32 0.05 5.61
C PHE A 119 -10.77 -0.43 6.95
N GLU A 120 -11.38 -1.47 7.49
CA GLU A 120 -10.92 -2.05 8.77
C GLU A 120 -9.48 -2.56 8.68
N ARG A 121 -9.15 -3.26 7.60
CA ARG A 121 -7.80 -3.80 7.43
C ARG A 121 -6.76 -2.71 7.25
N ILE A 122 -7.08 -1.68 6.48
CA ILE A 122 -6.19 -0.53 6.31
C ILE A 122 -5.94 0.16 7.65
N GLN A 123 -6.99 0.37 8.45
CA GLN A 123 -6.83 0.98 9.77
C GLN A 123 -5.92 0.16 10.68
N GLU A 124 -6.12 -1.16 10.73
CA GLU A 124 -5.28 -2.05 11.53
C GLU A 124 -3.81 -1.97 11.12
N LEU A 125 -3.56 -2.03 9.82
CA LEU A 125 -2.20 -1.97 9.30
C LEU A 125 -1.55 -0.62 9.62
N LEU A 126 -2.25 0.46 9.36
CA LEU A 126 -1.71 1.80 9.60
C LEU A 126 -1.44 2.06 11.07
N ALA A 127 -2.26 1.50 11.97
CA ALA A 127 -2.02 1.63 13.40
C ALA A 127 -0.68 1.00 13.81
N VAL A 128 -0.37 -0.18 13.26
CA VAL A 128 0.92 -0.84 13.51
C VAL A 128 2.06 -0.04 12.89
N LEU A 129 1.90 0.38 11.64
CA LEU A 129 2.96 1.11 10.94
C LEU A 129 3.25 2.46 11.60
N LYS A 130 2.25 3.14 12.14
CA LYS A 130 2.45 4.39 12.87
C LYS A 130 3.22 4.20 14.17
N LYS A 131 3.07 3.05 14.83
CA LYS A 131 3.88 2.73 16.00
C LYS A 131 5.34 2.53 15.62
N LEU A 132 5.59 1.86 14.49
CA LEU A 132 6.94 1.61 13.99
C LEU A 132 7.60 2.88 13.44
N PHE A 133 6.81 3.73 12.80
CA PHE A 133 7.28 4.93 12.11
C PHE A 133 6.44 6.14 12.56
N PRO A 134 6.60 6.60 13.81
CA PRO A 134 5.69 7.62 14.37
C PRO A 134 5.78 8.97 13.66
N LYS A 135 6.87 9.23 12.95
CA LYS A 135 7.04 10.47 12.20
C LYS A 135 6.47 10.40 10.78
N ALA A 136 6.11 9.20 10.30
CA ALA A 136 5.60 9.05 8.95
C ALA A 136 4.19 9.62 8.83
N LYS A 137 3.92 10.28 7.71
CA LYS A 137 2.60 10.85 7.42
C LYS A 137 1.80 9.87 6.56
N ILE A 138 0.54 9.73 6.88
CA ILE A 138 -0.41 8.93 6.11
C ILE A 138 -1.02 9.84 5.05
N LEU A 139 -0.88 9.46 3.77
CA LEU A 139 -1.43 10.24 2.68
C LEU A 139 -1.66 9.36 1.44
N GLY A 140 -2.31 9.93 0.44
CA GLY A 140 -2.52 9.25 -0.83
C GLY A 140 -1.41 9.56 -1.83
N HIS A 141 -1.27 8.69 -2.81
CA HIS A 141 -0.28 8.90 -3.88
C HIS A 141 -0.44 10.28 -4.54
N ARG A 142 -1.67 10.70 -4.78
CA ARG A 142 -1.94 12.02 -5.41
C ARG A 142 -1.49 13.20 -4.57
N ASP A 143 -1.25 13.00 -3.27
CA ASP A 143 -0.84 14.07 -2.36
C ASP A 143 0.67 14.32 -2.38
N LEU A 144 1.44 13.45 -3.03
CA LEU A 144 2.91 13.57 -3.07
C LEU A 144 3.32 14.50 -4.22
N PRO A 145 4.03 15.60 -3.92
CA PRO A 145 4.49 16.52 -4.97
C PRO A 145 5.40 15.83 -5.98
N GLY A 146 5.21 16.17 -7.25
CA GLY A 146 6.05 15.64 -8.32
C GLY A 146 5.71 14.25 -8.80
N THR A 147 4.64 13.64 -8.26
CA THR A 147 4.12 12.37 -8.79
C THR A 147 3.04 12.66 -9.84
N THR A 148 2.76 11.66 -10.67
CA THR A 148 1.87 11.85 -11.82
C THR A 148 0.45 11.34 -11.68
N PRO A 149 0.04 10.61 -10.63
CA PRO A 149 -1.34 10.14 -10.53
C PRO A 149 -2.30 11.30 -10.32
N LYS A 150 -3.41 11.30 -11.07
CA LYS A 150 -4.43 12.34 -10.94
C LYS A 150 -5.38 12.05 -9.79
N GLU A 151 -5.74 10.78 -9.63
CA GLU A 151 -6.83 10.37 -8.73
C GLU A 151 -6.41 9.37 -7.65
N CYS A 152 -5.41 8.53 -7.92
CA CYS A 152 -5.00 7.49 -6.97
C CYS A 152 -4.66 8.10 -5.61
N PRO A 153 -5.25 7.63 -4.52
CA PRO A 153 -6.02 6.40 -4.32
C PRO A 153 -7.54 6.55 -4.47
N CYS A 154 -8.03 7.57 -5.14
CA CYS A 154 -9.43 7.84 -5.37
C CYS A 154 -10.24 8.10 -4.10
N CYS A 155 -9.56 8.55 -3.07
CA CYS A 155 -10.14 8.98 -1.80
C CYS A 155 -9.16 9.94 -1.12
N ASN A 156 -9.64 10.62 -0.10
CA ASN A 156 -8.77 11.47 0.72
C ASN A 156 -8.20 10.64 1.87
N ALA A 157 -7.03 10.03 1.61
CA ALA A 157 -6.42 9.09 2.55
C ALA A 157 -6.05 9.75 3.88
N SER A 158 -5.51 10.97 3.84
CA SER A 158 -5.12 11.66 5.08
C SER A 158 -6.33 12.00 5.94
N GLU A 159 -7.47 12.33 5.33
CA GLU A 159 -8.69 12.59 6.07
C GLU A 159 -9.28 11.31 6.66
N LEU A 160 -9.32 10.22 5.87
CA LEU A 160 -9.91 8.96 6.30
C LEU A 160 -9.07 8.24 7.36
N PHE A 161 -7.76 8.30 7.24
CA PHE A 161 -6.86 7.46 8.04
C PHE A 161 -5.78 8.23 8.82
N GLY A 162 -5.57 9.49 8.52
CA GLY A 162 -4.46 10.26 9.07
C GLY A 162 -4.71 10.87 10.45
N LYS A 163 -5.80 10.55 11.09
CA LYS A 163 -6.17 11.11 12.39
C LYS A 163 -5.69 10.26 13.55
#